data_e8eb3b0fefc6b4ddc034921333dd5cca
#
_entry.id   e8eb3b0fefc6b4ddc034921333dd5cca
#
_cell.length_a   1.000
_cell.length_b   1.000
_cell.length_c   1.000
_cell.angle_alpha   90.00
_cell.angle_beta   90.00
_cell.angle_gamma   90.00
#
_symmetry.space_group_name_H-M   'P 1'
#
loop_
_entity.id
_entity.type
_entity.pdbx_description
1 polymer ?
#
loop_
_entity_poly.entity_id
_entity_poly.type
_entity_poly.pdbx_seq_one_letter_code
_entity_poly.pdbx_strand_id
1 'polypeptide(L)'
;HRESRGLGDVYKRQILMKKYRAWQRMLSGRRLDLLDPSPLDIEIEDIAHGLSFVARWNGQTHGDFPYSVAEHSLLVEQIYSKLYKNPEKKWCLAALLHDAPEYVIGDMISPVKSAIGSDYQSLENRLSSAINLRFGLPTKLPENIKKQIKKADKISAWIEATQIAGFSEDEANKLIGPAPKNNVDNFSIKLRAPLEVREDYILRFKELFI
;
A
#
# COMPACT_ATOMS: atom_id res chain seq x y z
N HIS A 1 35.33 24.92 23.61
CA HIS A 1 34.05 24.58 24.25
C HIS A 1 32.83 24.39 23.30
N ARG A 2 33.08 24.12 22.02
CA ARG A 2 31.95 23.91 21.06
C ARG A 2 31.77 22.46 20.55
N GLU A 3 32.66 21.53 20.85
CA GLU A 3 32.63 20.16 20.29
C GLU A 3 31.92 19.09 21.16
N SER A 4 31.62 19.38 22.42
CA SER A 4 31.03 18.36 23.32
C SER A 4 29.49 18.25 23.27
N ARG A 5 28.78 19.23 22.63
CA ARG A 5 27.29 19.22 22.57
C ARG A 5 26.73 18.23 21.52
N GLY A 6 27.44 17.95 20.44
CA GLY A 6 26.97 17.06 19.37
C GLY A 6 26.99 15.59 19.73
N LEU A 7 28.02 15.13 20.46
CA LEU A 7 28.15 13.72 20.88
C LEU A 7 27.11 13.31 21.92
N GLY A 8 26.77 14.22 22.85
CA GLY A 8 25.76 13.96 23.87
C GLY A 8 24.34 13.79 23.30
N ASP A 9 24.00 14.53 22.25
CA ASP A 9 22.68 14.43 21.61
C ASP A 9 22.56 13.18 20.73
N VAL A 10 23.63 12.78 20.04
CA VAL A 10 23.69 11.52 19.29
C VAL A 10 23.59 10.32 20.25
N TYR A 11 24.31 10.37 21.37
CA TYR A 11 24.27 9.32 22.40
C TYR A 11 22.89 9.24 23.08
N LYS A 12 22.27 10.38 23.39
CA LYS A 12 20.89 10.43 23.94
C LYS A 12 19.87 9.91 22.94
N ARG A 13 19.99 10.22 21.65
CA ARG A 13 19.13 9.64 20.61
C ARG A 13 19.33 8.15 20.46
N GLN A 14 20.56 7.63 20.51
CA GLN A 14 20.84 6.18 20.48
C GLN A 14 20.31 5.46 21.73
N ILE A 15 20.37 6.07 22.90
CA ILE A 15 19.82 5.48 24.14
C ILE A 15 18.30 5.52 24.16
N LEU A 16 17.66 6.57 23.61
CA LEU A 16 16.21 6.66 23.44
C LEU A 16 15.71 5.64 22.39
N MET A 17 16.44 5.42 21.30
CA MET A 17 16.11 4.40 20.31
C MET A 17 16.22 2.95 20.84
N LYS A 18 17.08 2.70 21.85
CA LYS A 18 17.15 1.39 22.52
C LYS A 18 15.94 1.07 23.42
N LYS A 19 15.09 2.04 23.73
CA LYS A 19 14.01 1.91 24.72
C LYS A 19 12.70 1.38 24.14
N TYR A 20 12.50 1.44 22.82
CA TYR A 20 11.27 0.99 22.18
C TYR A 20 11.57 -0.04 21.11
N ARG A 21 10.79 -1.15 21.12
CA ARG A 21 10.80 -2.14 20.05
C ARG A 21 10.22 -1.52 18.79
N ALA A 22 11.06 -1.27 17.78
CA ALA A 22 10.67 -0.71 16.49
C ALA A 22 10.73 -1.75 15.36
N TRP A 23 10.65 -3.03 15.68
CA TRP A 23 10.70 -4.12 14.71
C TRP A 23 9.53 -5.09 14.86
N GLN A 24 9.15 -5.73 13.76
CA GLN A 24 8.13 -6.77 13.71
C GLN A 24 8.73 -8.10 13.25
N ARG A 25 8.29 -9.20 13.85
CA ARG A 25 8.54 -10.55 13.36
C ARG A 25 7.55 -10.85 12.25
N MET A 26 8.06 -11.25 11.08
CA MET A 26 7.28 -11.65 9.92
C MET A 26 7.05 -13.17 9.92
N LEU A 27 6.04 -13.66 9.17
CA LEU A 27 5.77 -15.10 9.04
C LEU A 27 6.91 -15.86 8.38
N SER A 28 7.61 -15.25 7.42
CA SER A 28 8.82 -15.78 6.79
C SER A 28 9.96 -16.05 7.78
N GLY A 29 9.85 -15.53 8.99
CA GLY A 29 10.91 -15.58 9.98
C GLY A 29 11.82 -14.36 9.99
N ARG A 30 11.67 -13.45 9.01
CA ARG A 30 12.41 -12.19 8.96
C ARG A 30 12.07 -11.30 10.16
N ARG A 31 13.00 -10.42 10.48
CA ARG A 31 12.83 -9.36 11.45
C ARG A 31 12.90 -8.02 10.72
N LEU A 32 11.76 -7.42 10.47
CA LEU A 32 11.66 -6.13 9.81
C LEU A 32 11.81 -4.99 10.81
N ASP A 33 12.83 -4.16 10.68
CA ASP A 33 12.94 -2.90 11.40
C ASP A 33 12.09 -1.84 10.71
N LEU A 34 11.14 -1.24 11.43
CA LEU A 34 10.20 -0.27 10.85
C LEU A 34 10.81 1.13 10.71
N LEU A 35 11.84 1.45 11.50
CA LEU A 35 12.52 2.75 11.45
C LEU A 35 13.67 2.78 10.44
N ASP A 36 14.27 1.60 10.16
CA ASP A 36 15.35 1.43 9.18
C ASP A 36 15.16 0.10 8.42
N PRO A 37 14.12 0.02 7.56
CA PRO A 37 13.78 -1.23 6.88
C PRO A 37 14.84 -1.60 5.84
N SER A 38 15.41 -2.80 6.00
CA SER A 38 16.31 -3.38 5.02
C SER A 38 15.53 -4.05 3.88
N PRO A 39 15.86 -3.79 2.60
CA PRO A 39 15.26 -4.53 1.48
C PRO A 39 15.44 -6.05 1.58
N LEU A 40 16.49 -6.52 2.25
CA LEU A 40 16.78 -7.95 2.43
C LEU A 40 15.84 -8.65 3.44
N ASP A 41 15.13 -7.87 4.25
CA ASP A 41 14.16 -8.38 5.23
C ASP A 41 12.72 -8.35 4.71
N ILE A 42 12.52 -8.00 3.43
CA ILE A 42 11.22 -7.89 2.78
C ILE A 42 11.01 -9.09 1.85
N GLU A 43 9.94 -9.84 2.12
CA GLU A 43 9.51 -10.98 1.29
C GLU A 43 8.11 -10.73 0.75
N ILE A 44 7.88 -11.14 -0.51
CA ILE A 44 6.58 -10.92 -1.17
C ILE A 44 5.46 -11.72 -0.49
N GLU A 45 5.80 -12.87 0.05
CA GLU A 45 4.87 -13.73 0.77
C GLU A 45 4.34 -13.05 2.04
N ASP A 46 5.18 -12.31 2.77
CA ASP A 46 4.78 -11.54 3.94
C ASP A 46 3.89 -10.35 3.55
N ILE A 47 4.23 -9.65 2.46
CA ILE A 47 3.42 -8.55 1.93
C ILE A 47 2.04 -9.09 1.51
N ALA A 48 2.00 -10.11 0.67
CA ALA A 48 0.75 -10.69 0.17
C ALA A 48 -0.13 -11.18 1.32
N HIS A 49 0.47 -11.85 2.32
CA HIS A 49 -0.26 -12.31 3.50
C HIS A 49 -0.81 -11.11 4.30
N GLY A 50 0.03 -10.17 4.67
CA GLY A 50 -0.40 -9.00 5.46
C GLY A 50 -1.51 -8.23 4.78
N LEU A 51 -1.34 -7.86 3.51
CA LEU A 51 -2.34 -7.11 2.74
C LEU A 51 -3.67 -7.86 2.58
N SER A 52 -3.65 -9.20 2.51
CA SER A 52 -4.87 -10.00 2.38
C SER A 52 -5.69 -10.04 3.67
N PHE A 53 -5.08 -9.75 4.83
CA PHE A 53 -5.74 -9.70 6.13
C PHE A 53 -5.98 -8.26 6.64
N VAL A 54 -5.49 -7.25 5.95
CA VAL A 54 -5.78 -5.84 6.26
C VAL A 54 -7.06 -5.44 5.52
N ALA A 55 -8.09 -5.09 6.29
CA ALA A 55 -9.38 -4.64 5.75
C ALA A 55 -9.31 -3.18 5.31
N ARG A 56 -9.79 -2.87 4.12
CA ARG A 56 -10.09 -1.50 3.68
C ARG A 56 -11.43 -1.02 4.27
N TRP A 57 -11.66 0.28 4.21
CA TRP A 57 -12.88 0.90 4.75
C TRP A 57 -13.12 0.57 6.23
N ASN A 58 -12.07 0.27 7.00
CA ASN A 58 -12.17 -0.24 8.39
C ASN A 58 -13.14 -1.43 8.52
N GLY A 59 -13.23 -2.27 7.48
CA GLY A 59 -14.15 -3.41 7.45
C GLY A 59 -15.63 -3.04 7.27
N GLN A 60 -15.95 -1.76 7.00
CA GLN A 60 -17.32 -1.30 6.78
C GLN A 60 -17.75 -1.55 5.32
N THR A 61 -17.77 -2.82 4.92
CA THR A 61 -18.18 -3.29 3.59
C THR A 61 -19.23 -4.37 3.72
N HIS A 62 -20.12 -4.47 2.72
CA HIS A 62 -21.12 -5.54 2.64
C HIS A 62 -20.45 -6.84 2.21
N GLY A 63 -20.91 -8.00 2.75
CA GLY A 63 -20.49 -9.35 2.38
C GLY A 63 -19.88 -10.14 3.53
N ASP A 64 -19.51 -11.39 3.25
CA ASP A 64 -19.05 -12.35 4.28
C ASP A 64 -17.56 -12.20 4.64
N PHE A 65 -16.80 -11.54 3.77
CA PHE A 65 -15.37 -11.25 3.96
C PHE A 65 -15.11 -9.74 3.90
N PRO A 66 -14.13 -9.23 4.67
CA PRO A 66 -13.70 -7.85 4.51
C PRO A 66 -13.02 -7.68 3.15
N TYR A 67 -13.26 -6.54 2.48
CA TYR A 67 -12.49 -6.19 1.30
C TYR A 67 -11.07 -5.82 1.71
N SER A 68 -10.08 -6.56 1.21
CA SER A 68 -8.69 -6.44 1.64
C SER A 68 -7.88 -5.43 0.80
N VAL A 69 -6.78 -4.95 1.38
CA VAL A 69 -5.80 -4.11 0.66
C VAL A 69 -5.18 -4.88 -0.52
N ALA A 70 -5.03 -6.20 -0.41
CA ALA A 70 -4.56 -7.03 -1.53
C ALA A 70 -5.53 -7.03 -2.70
N GLU A 71 -6.86 -7.15 -2.46
CA GLU A 71 -7.88 -7.04 -3.51
C GLU A 71 -7.88 -5.67 -4.16
N HIS A 72 -7.81 -4.61 -3.36
CA HIS A 72 -7.65 -3.24 -3.85
C HIS A 72 -6.42 -3.11 -4.75
N SER A 73 -5.26 -3.58 -4.31
CA SER A 73 -4.02 -3.47 -5.07
C SER A 73 -4.07 -4.21 -6.40
N LEU A 74 -4.72 -5.39 -6.43
CA LEU A 74 -5.00 -6.13 -7.67
C LEU A 74 -5.93 -5.34 -8.60
N LEU A 75 -6.99 -4.73 -8.06
CA LEU A 75 -7.91 -3.90 -8.83
C LEU A 75 -7.22 -2.65 -9.38
N VAL A 76 -6.41 -1.97 -8.57
CA VAL A 76 -5.64 -0.79 -9.00
C VAL A 76 -4.68 -1.14 -10.14
N GLU A 77 -3.97 -2.25 -10.04
CA GLU A 77 -3.08 -2.71 -11.12
C GLU A 77 -3.86 -3.02 -12.40
N GLN A 78 -4.99 -3.70 -12.32
CA GLN A 78 -5.85 -3.98 -13.48
C GLN A 78 -6.38 -2.71 -14.14
N ILE A 79 -6.84 -1.74 -13.34
CA ILE A 79 -7.28 -0.42 -13.84
C ILE A 79 -6.11 0.30 -14.51
N TYR A 80 -4.94 0.33 -13.87
CA TYR A 80 -3.72 0.93 -14.43
C TYR A 80 -3.39 0.33 -15.80
N SER A 81 -3.37 -0.99 -15.89
CA SER A 81 -3.06 -1.72 -17.12
C SER A 81 -4.08 -1.45 -18.26
N LYS A 82 -5.35 -1.17 -17.93
CA LYS A 82 -6.38 -0.79 -18.92
C LYS A 82 -6.31 0.68 -19.32
N LEU A 83 -5.99 1.58 -18.39
CA LEU A 83 -5.91 3.02 -18.66
C LEU A 83 -4.76 3.39 -19.58
N TYR A 84 -3.64 2.67 -19.47
CA TYR A 84 -2.41 3.00 -20.20
C TYR A 84 -2.10 1.88 -21.20
N LYS A 85 -2.06 2.25 -22.49
CA LYS A 85 -1.84 1.30 -23.57
C LYS A 85 -0.43 0.71 -23.50
N ASN A 86 -0.33 -0.61 -23.29
CA ASN A 86 0.92 -1.37 -23.19
C ASN A 86 1.90 -0.79 -22.15
N PRO A 87 1.52 -0.64 -20.87
CA PRO A 87 2.41 -0.14 -19.86
C PRO A 87 3.58 -1.11 -19.65
N GLU A 88 4.75 -0.58 -19.33
CA GLU A 88 5.89 -1.42 -18.95
C GLU A 88 5.55 -2.25 -17.71
N LYS A 89 5.92 -3.53 -17.67
CA LYS A 89 5.66 -4.44 -16.55
C LYS A 89 6.08 -3.86 -15.20
N LYS A 90 7.24 -3.17 -15.15
CA LYS A 90 7.72 -2.53 -13.92
C LYS A 90 6.75 -1.49 -13.35
N TRP A 91 5.98 -0.78 -14.20
CA TRP A 91 5.00 0.20 -13.73
C TRP A 91 3.69 -0.45 -13.31
N CYS A 92 3.32 -1.59 -13.91
CA CYS A 92 2.25 -2.45 -13.42
C CYS A 92 2.62 -3.03 -12.04
N LEU A 93 3.88 -3.47 -11.87
CA LEU A 93 4.40 -3.90 -10.57
C LEU A 93 4.35 -2.76 -9.54
N ALA A 94 4.75 -1.54 -9.93
CA ALA A 94 4.64 -0.38 -9.05
C ALA A 94 3.19 -0.07 -8.65
N ALA A 95 2.22 -0.29 -9.55
CA ALA A 95 0.79 -0.16 -9.25
C ALA A 95 0.30 -1.26 -8.30
N LEU A 96 0.75 -2.51 -8.48
CA LEU A 96 0.43 -3.61 -7.56
C LEU A 96 0.99 -3.36 -6.15
N LEU A 97 2.18 -2.78 -6.04
CA LEU A 97 2.89 -2.55 -4.78
C LEU A 97 2.63 -1.18 -4.15
N HIS A 98 1.69 -0.36 -4.69
CA HIS A 98 1.55 1.03 -4.28
C HIS A 98 1.19 1.22 -2.80
N ASP A 99 0.36 0.34 -2.25
CA ASP A 99 -0.03 0.29 -0.84
C ASP A 99 0.69 -0.84 -0.07
N ALA A 100 1.78 -1.40 -0.64
CA ALA A 100 2.50 -2.49 0.02
C ALA A 100 2.94 -2.18 1.46
N PRO A 101 3.36 -0.95 1.85
CA PRO A 101 3.69 -0.64 3.25
C PRO A 101 2.60 -0.98 4.26
N GLU A 102 1.34 -1.00 3.83
CA GLU A 102 0.19 -1.25 4.70
C GLU A 102 0.16 -2.67 5.28
N TYR A 103 0.97 -3.62 4.74
CA TYR A 103 1.10 -4.97 5.31
C TYR A 103 1.63 -4.97 6.77
N VAL A 104 2.27 -3.87 7.21
CA VAL A 104 2.78 -3.71 8.59
C VAL A 104 2.23 -2.48 9.31
N ILE A 105 1.83 -1.44 8.58
CA ILE A 105 1.29 -0.21 9.20
C ILE A 105 -0.24 -0.14 9.16
N GLY A 106 -0.89 -1.07 8.44
CA GLY A 106 -2.34 -1.11 8.26
C GLY A 106 -2.88 -0.05 7.29
N ASP A 107 -4.08 -0.28 6.77
CA ASP A 107 -4.81 0.72 5.98
C ASP A 107 -5.36 1.81 6.92
N MET A 108 -4.84 3.00 6.77
CA MET A 108 -5.26 4.14 7.58
C MET A 108 -6.09 5.09 6.72
N ILE A 109 -7.34 5.32 7.11
CA ILE A 109 -8.24 6.23 6.39
C ILE A 109 -7.69 7.66 6.36
N SER A 110 -7.97 8.38 5.28
CA SER A 110 -7.46 9.73 5.03
C SER A 110 -7.65 10.74 6.19
N PRO A 111 -8.80 10.75 6.92
CA PRO A 111 -8.95 11.61 8.08
C PRO A 111 -7.93 11.35 9.19
N VAL A 112 -7.61 10.07 9.44
CA VAL A 112 -6.63 9.68 10.47
C VAL A 112 -5.20 9.99 10.00
N LYS A 113 -4.86 9.70 8.73
CA LYS A 113 -3.56 10.11 8.12
C LYS A 113 -3.34 11.61 8.29
N SER A 114 -4.36 12.43 8.06
CA SER A 114 -4.30 13.89 8.23
C SER A 114 -4.12 14.33 9.69
N ALA A 115 -4.68 13.61 10.64
CA ALA A 115 -4.59 13.95 12.06
C ALA A 115 -3.21 13.56 12.67
N ILE A 116 -2.59 12.45 12.21
CA ILE A 116 -1.26 12.00 12.69
C ILE A 116 -0.14 12.84 12.07
N GLY A 117 -0.30 13.28 10.82
CA GLY A 117 0.64 14.20 10.16
C GLY A 117 1.92 13.56 9.62
N SER A 118 3.04 14.29 9.70
CA SER A 118 4.30 13.97 9.00
C SER A 118 5.01 12.69 9.42
N ASP A 119 4.81 12.25 10.65
CA ASP A 119 5.53 11.09 11.18
C ASP A 119 5.07 9.78 10.52
N TYR A 120 3.75 9.66 10.29
CA TYR A 120 3.19 8.55 9.55
C TYR A 120 3.73 8.53 8.10
N GLN A 121 3.69 9.67 7.41
CA GLN A 121 4.19 9.79 6.05
C GLN A 121 5.68 9.44 5.93
N SER A 122 6.47 9.81 6.94
CA SER A 122 7.89 9.50 6.99
C SER A 122 8.13 7.99 7.13
N LEU A 123 7.33 7.30 7.94
CA LEU A 123 7.39 5.84 8.10
C LEU A 123 6.98 5.13 6.81
N GLU A 124 5.84 5.51 6.24
CA GLU A 124 5.33 4.97 4.97
C GLU A 124 6.35 5.14 3.83
N ASN A 125 6.98 6.30 3.70
CA ASN A 125 7.99 6.58 2.68
C ASN A 125 9.25 5.70 2.83
N ARG A 126 9.70 5.42 4.06
CA ARG A 126 10.85 4.53 4.30
C ARG A 126 10.53 3.09 3.88
N LEU A 127 9.38 2.58 4.30
CA LEU A 127 8.91 1.25 3.90
C LEU A 127 8.75 1.14 2.39
N SER A 128 8.07 2.11 1.76
CA SER A 128 7.91 2.16 0.29
C SER A 128 9.24 2.14 -0.43
N SER A 129 10.23 2.92 0.04
CA SER A 129 11.56 2.97 -0.57
C SER A 129 12.29 1.63 -0.47
N ALA A 130 12.21 0.95 0.68
CA ALA A 130 12.82 -0.36 0.87
C ALA A 130 12.14 -1.46 0.04
N ILE A 131 10.80 -1.45 -0.04
CA ILE A 131 10.01 -2.36 -0.87
C ILE A 131 10.33 -2.16 -2.35
N ASN A 132 10.32 -0.92 -2.82
CA ASN A 132 10.66 -0.60 -4.20
C ASN A 132 12.06 -1.10 -4.56
N LEU A 133 13.05 -0.84 -3.71
CA LEU A 133 14.43 -1.30 -3.93
C LEU A 133 14.52 -2.83 -3.95
N ARG A 134 13.81 -3.53 -3.06
CA ARG A 134 13.75 -4.99 -3.01
C ARG A 134 13.31 -5.59 -4.34
N PHE A 135 12.33 -4.97 -4.99
CA PHE A 135 11.71 -5.48 -6.21
C PHE A 135 12.14 -4.73 -7.48
N GLY A 136 13.32 -4.11 -7.46
CA GLY A 136 13.95 -3.52 -8.65
C GLY A 136 13.28 -2.25 -9.18
N LEU A 137 12.44 -1.61 -8.36
CA LEU A 137 11.84 -0.33 -8.66
C LEU A 137 12.70 0.83 -8.15
N PRO A 138 12.59 2.03 -8.74
CA PRO A 138 13.23 3.23 -8.17
C PRO A 138 12.70 3.51 -6.75
N THR A 139 13.58 3.83 -5.80
CA THR A 139 13.20 4.19 -4.41
C THR A 139 12.15 5.30 -4.38
N LYS A 140 12.20 6.21 -5.35
CA LYS A 140 11.16 7.22 -5.61
C LYS A 140 10.67 7.04 -7.04
N LEU A 141 9.40 6.71 -7.19
CA LEU A 141 8.78 6.60 -8.51
C LEU A 141 8.78 7.95 -9.24
N PRO A 142 8.91 7.96 -10.57
CA PRO A 142 8.73 9.18 -11.38
C PRO A 142 7.36 9.82 -11.12
N GLU A 143 7.29 11.14 -11.11
CA GLU A 143 6.07 11.89 -10.78
C GLU A 143 4.90 11.61 -11.74
N ASN A 144 5.19 11.37 -13.03
CA ASN A 144 4.17 10.95 -13.99
C ASN A 144 3.58 9.59 -13.64
N ILE A 145 4.41 8.62 -13.23
CA ILE A 145 3.96 7.28 -12.82
C ILE A 145 3.14 7.35 -11.53
N LYS A 146 3.59 8.12 -10.53
CA LYS A 146 2.80 8.34 -9.30
C LYS A 146 1.42 8.91 -9.61
N LYS A 147 1.33 9.93 -10.48
CA LYS A 147 0.05 10.52 -10.89
C LYS A 147 -0.84 9.51 -11.60
N GLN A 148 -0.26 8.64 -12.43
CA GLN A 148 -0.97 7.59 -13.13
C GLN A 148 -1.54 6.54 -12.16
N ILE A 149 -0.73 6.05 -11.23
CA ILE A 149 -1.15 5.10 -10.20
C ILE A 149 -2.22 5.73 -9.31
N LYS A 150 -2.03 6.99 -8.87
CA LYS A 150 -3.02 7.71 -8.06
C LYS A 150 -4.36 7.91 -8.78
N LYS A 151 -4.34 8.02 -10.11
CA LYS A 151 -5.57 8.05 -10.91
C LYS A 151 -6.28 6.69 -10.88
N ALA A 152 -5.54 5.58 -11.04
CA ALA A 152 -6.09 4.24 -10.96
C ALA A 152 -6.66 3.92 -9.57
N ASP A 153 -5.94 4.28 -8.51
CA ASP A 153 -6.35 4.18 -7.12
C ASP A 153 -7.67 4.93 -6.83
N LYS A 154 -7.79 6.18 -7.29
CA LYS A 154 -9.04 6.94 -7.14
C LYS A 154 -10.22 6.29 -7.85
N ILE A 155 -9.99 5.69 -9.02
CA ILE A 155 -11.01 4.96 -9.75
C ILE A 155 -11.43 3.70 -8.98
N SER A 156 -10.45 2.95 -8.45
CA SER A 156 -10.72 1.80 -7.58
C SER A 156 -11.55 2.21 -6.37
N ALA A 157 -11.13 3.26 -5.66
CA ALA A 157 -11.86 3.77 -4.50
C ALA A 157 -13.31 4.17 -4.81
N TRP A 158 -13.57 4.75 -6.00
CA TRP A 158 -14.93 5.08 -6.44
C TRP A 158 -15.77 3.82 -6.66
N ILE A 159 -15.21 2.79 -7.31
CA ILE A 159 -15.87 1.50 -7.56
C ILE A 159 -16.17 0.80 -6.23
N GLU A 160 -15.20 0.78 -5.32
CA GLU A 160 -15.33 0.20 -3.99
C GLU A 160 -16.45 0.90 -3.19
N ALA A 161 -16.44 2.23 -3.16
CA ALA A 161 -17.43 3.02 -2.45
C ALA A 161 -18.85 2.67 -2.90
N THR A 162 -19.08 2.62 -4.21
CA THR A 162 -20.41 2.41 -4.78
C THR A 162 -20.86 0.97 -4.80
N GLN A 163 -19.94 -0.01 -4.91
CA GLN A 163 -20.33 -1.41 -5.00
C GLN A 163 -20.37 -2.12 -3.63
N ILE A 164 -19.50 -1.76 -2.69
CA ILE A 164 -19.35 -2.54 -1.45
C ILE A 164 -19.37 -1.71 -0.16
N ALA A 165 -19.06 -0.41 -0.19
CA ALA A 165 -19.01 0.43 1.01
C ALA A 165 -20.29 1.23 1.26
N GLY A 166 -21.35 1.01 0.46
CA GLY A 166 -22.70 1.57 0.70
C GLY A 166 -22.88 3.03 0.30
N PHE A 167 -21.95 3.64 -0.44
CA PHE A 167 -22.09 5.01 -0.94
C PHE A 167 -23.00 5.04 -2.18
N SER A 168 -23.83 6.05 -2.26
CA SER A 168 -24.48 6.42 -3.51
C SER A 168 -23.44 7.02 -4.49
N GLU A 169 -23.72 7.00 -5.78
CA GLU A 169 -22.86 7.65 -6.78
C GLU A 169 -22.65 9.14 -6.48
N ASP A 170 -23.70 9.84 -6.04
CA ASP A 170 -23.61 11.25 -5.69
C ASP A 170 -22.67 11.53 -4.51
N GLU A 171 -22.66 10.65 -3.51
CA GLU A 171 -21.74 10.74 -2.37
C GLU A 171 -20.30 10.43 -2.82
N ALA A 172 -20.11 9.36 -3.59
CA ALA A 172 -18.81 9.00 -4.14
C ALA A 172 -18.24 10.11 -5.05
N ASN A 173 -19.08 10.73 -5.88
CA ASN A 173 -18.69 11.85 -6.75
C ASN A 173 -18.24 13.08 -5.94
N LYS A 174 -18.87 13.36 -4.80
CA LYS A 174 -18.51 14.50 -3.93
C LYS A 174 -17.22 14.26 -3.14
N LEU A 175 -17.01 13.03 -2.66
CA LEU A 175 -15.93 12.71 -1.71
C LEU A 175 -14.65 12.23 -2.40
N ILE A 176 -14.78 11.43 -3.45
CA ILE A 176 -13.66 10.77 -4.13
C ILE A 176 -13.35 11.48 -5.46
N GLY A 177 -14.40 11.87 -6.18
CA GLY A 177 -14.30 12.52 -7.49
C GLY A 177 -15.33 11.96 -8.46
N PRO A 178 -15.44 12.55 -9.65
CA PRO A 178 -16.47 12.18 -10.62
C PRO A 178 -16.35 10.72 -11.02
N ALA A 179 -17.51 10.12 -11.34
CA ALA A 179 -17.60 8.76 -11.85
C ALA A 179 -16.60 8.53 -12.98
N PRO A 180 -15.87 7.42 -12.98
CA PRO A 180 -14.87 7.15 -14.00
C PRO A 180 -15.55 7.05 -15.38
N LYS A 181 -14.95 7.75 -16.35
CA LYS A 181 -15.36 7.67 -17.76
C LYS A 181 -14.57 6.56 -18.45
N ASN A 182 -15.18 5.82 -19.36
CA ASN A 182 -14.57 4.80 -20.23
C ASN A 182 -14.36 3.42 -19.58
N ASN A 183 -15.27 2.48 -19.88
CA ASN A 183 -15.13 1.01 -19.68
C ASN A 183 -14.74 0.53 -18.27
N VAL A 184 -14.88 1.38 -17.26
CA VAL A 184 -14.67 1.00 -15.85
C VAL A 184 -15.92 0.29 -15.31
N ASP A 185 -17.06 0.40 -16.00
CA ASP A 185 -18.30 -0.32 -15.70
C ASP A 185 -18.15 -1.87 -15.75
N ASN A 186 -17.02 -2.36 -16.26
CA ASN A 186 -16.71 -3.78 -16.37
C ASN A 186 -16.01 -4.38 -15.13
N PHE A 187 -15.68 -3.57 -14.11
CA PHE A 187 -15.11 -4.10 -12.88
C PHE A 187 -16.24 -4.38 -11.88
N SER A 188 -16.38 -5.65 -11.53
CA SER A 188 -17.28 -6.11 -10.46
C SER A 188 -16.45 -6.62 -9.32
N ILE A 189 -16.67 -6.07 -8.14
CA ILE A 189 -16.01 -6.52 -6.91
C ILE A 189 -16.79 -7.71 -6.36
N LYS A 190 -16.07 -8.81 -6.13
CA LYS A 190 -16.56 -9.97 -5.40
C LYS A 190 -15.63 -10.22 -4.23
N LEU A 191 -16.16 -10.11 -3.01
CA LEU A 191 -15.39 -10.35 -1.79
C LEU A 191 -14.99 -11.83 -1.70
N ARG A 192 -13.75 -12.08 -1.33
CA ARG A 192 -13.15 -13.43 -1.34
C ARG A 192 -12.42 -13.71 -0.04
N ALA A 193 -12.19 -14.99 0.22
CA ALA A 193 -11.41 -15.41 1.38
C ALA A 193 -9.96 -14.88 1.29
N PRO A 194 -9.39 -14.40 2.40
CA PRO A 194 -8.03 -13.81 2.40
C PRO A 194 -6.94 -14.69 1.80
N LEU A 195 -7.03 -16.02 1.99
CA LEU A 195 -6.03 -16.94 1.44
C LEU A 195 -6.09 -17.05 -0.08
N GLU A 196 -7.28 -17.00 -0.68
CA GLU A 196 -7.45 -16.98 -2.14
C GLU A 196 -6.85 -15.71 -2.73
N VAL A 197 -7.15 -14.57 -2.10
CA VAL A 197 -6.62 -13.27 -2.53
C VAL A 197 -5.10 -13.23 -2.44
N ARG A 198 -4.52 -13.80 -1.36
CA ARG A 198 -3.07 -13.92 -1.20
C ARG A 198 -2.42 -14.69 -2.36
N GLU A 199 -3.03 -15.80 -2.77
CA GLU A 199 -2.50 -16.62 -3.87
C GLU A 199 -2.53 -15.85 -5.19
N ASP A 200 -3.62 -15.17 -5.50
CA ASP A 200 -3.74 -14.33 -6.69
C ASP A 200 -2.75 -13.17 -6.69
N TYR A 201 -2.53 -12.52 -5.53
CA TYR A 201 -1.56 -11.45 -5.39
C TYR A 201 -0.12 -11.95 -5.68
N ILE A 202 0.26 -13.09 -5.12
CA ILE A 202 1.57 -13.70 -5.36
C ILE A 202 1.71 -14.11 -6.84
N LEU A 203 0.66 -14.71 -7.42
CA LEU A 203 0.67 -15.09 -8.83
C LEU A 203 0.86 -13.85 -9.73
N ARG A 204 0.08 -12.80 -9.49
CA ARG A 204 0.21 -11.56 -10.26
C ARG A 204 1.57 -10.90 -10.09
N PHE A 205 2.10 -10.88 -8.88
CA PHE A 205 3.46 -10.39 -8.64
C PHE A 205 4.49 -11.16 -9.49
N LYS A 206 4.43 -12.50 -9.51
CA LYS A 206 5.36 -13.33 -10.30
C LYS A 206 5.27 -13.08 -11.80
N GLU A 207 4.08 -12.77 -12.33
CA GLU A 207 3.91 -12.41 -13.74
C GLU A 207 4.55 -11.06 -14.11
N LEU A 208 4.61 -10.13 -13.18
CA LEU A 208 5.12 -8.77 -13.37
C LEU A 208 6.60 -8.65 -13.02
N PHE A 209 7.07 -9.43 -12.05
CA PHE A 209 8.45 -9.44 -11.57
C PHE A 209 9.29 -10.40 -12.39
N ILE A 210 9.77 -9.95 -13.57
CA ILE A 210 10.65 -10.71 -14.46
C ILE A 210 11.82 -9.82 -14.85
#